data_5b8dee3b91b2258e8b8014e5becb2010
#
_entry.id   5b8dee3b91b2258e8b8014e5becb2010
#
_cell.length_a   1.000
_cell.length_b   1.000
_cell.length_c   1.000
_cell.angle_alpha   90.00
_cell.angle_beta   90.00
_cell.angle_gamma   90.00
#
_symmetry.space_group_name_H-M   'P 1'
#
loop_
_entity.id
_entity.type
_entity.pdbx_description
1 polymer ?
#
loop_
_entity_poly.entity_id
_entity_poly.type
_entity_poly.pdbx_seq_one_letter_code
_entity_poly.pdbx_strand_id
1 'polypeptide(L)'
;IHPHAGGYIEFADEIDKIMEDIPAEVAGLCLDTGHLRYSQMDPVEWLRKYADRLDYIHFKDINEKVYNEVLSEHIRFFEGCGKGSMCPIGTGMLDYPAIYKLLTEEINYNGYITIEQERDPRNVATSLRDVKKSVDYLKSLGFE
;
A
#
# COMPACT_ATOMS: atom_id res chain seq x y z
N ILE A 1 -2.83 -13.63 3.01
CA ILE A 1 -3.88 -12.71 3.52
C ILE A 1 -3.53 -11.31 3.04
N HIS A 2 -4.52 -10.60 2.47
CA HIS A 2 -4.35 -9.24 1.96
C HIS A 2 -5.37 -8.29 2.61
N PRO A 3 -4.98 -7.56 3.68
CA PRO A 3 -5.81 -6.53 4.27
C PRO A 3 -6.06 -5.39 3.27
N HIS A 4 -7.30 -4.91 3.21
CA HIS A 4 -7.72 -4.00 2.15
C HIS A 4 -8.70 -2.95 2.66
N ALA A 5 -8.45 -1.67 2.39
CA ALA A 5 -9.34 -0.58 2.72
C ALA A 5 -10.73 -0.79 2.09
N GLY A 6 -11.79 -0.63 2.87
CA GLY A 6 -13.16 -0.97 2.48
C GLY A 6 -13.46 -2.48 2.42
N GLY A 7 -12.52 -3.34 2.86
CA GLY A 7 -12.68 -4.79 2.95
C GLY A 7 -13.18 -5.28 4.31
N TYR A 8 -13.09 -6.60 4.52
CA TYR A 8 -13.48 -7.24 5.79
C TYR A 8 -12.35 -7.26 6.81
N ILE A 9 -11.11 -7.19 6.37
CA ILE A 9 -9.90 -7.04 7.19
C ILE A 9 -9.24 -5.77 6.71
N GLU A 10 -9.37 -4.71 7.47
CA GLU A 10 -8.90 -3.37 7.12
C GLU A 10 -8.04 -2.75 8.21
N PHE A 11 -8.53 -2.78 9.47
CA PHE A 11 -7.94 -2.02 10.57
C PHE A 11 -6.90 -2.82 11.36
N ALA A 12 -6.11 -2.10 12.15
CA ALA A 12 -4.99 -2.63 12.91
C ALA A 12 -5.34 -3.85 13.78
N ASP A 13 -6.42 -3.76 14.54
CA ASP A 13 -6.90 -4.81 15.42
C ASP A 13 -7.42 -6.04 14.67
N GLU A 14 -8.01 -5.84 13.49
CA GLU A 14 -8.48 -6.92 12.62
C GLU A 14 -7.31 -7.68 12.00
N ILE A 15 -6.29 -6.95 11.55
CA ILE A 15 -5.06 -7.55 11.00
C ILE A 15 -4.34 -8.33 12.11
N ASP A 16 -4.17 -7.72 13.28
CA ASP A 16 -3.52 -8.38 14.42
C ASP A 16 -4.26 -9.65 14.80
N LYS A 17 -5.59 -9.59 14.87
CA LYS A 17 -6.42 -10.73 15.23
C LYS A 17 -6.31 -11.87 14.22
N ILE A 18 -6.41 -11.60 12.93
CA ILE A 18 -6.32 -12.67 11.92
C ILE A 18 -4.91 -13.28 11.87
N MET A 19 -3.87 -12.48 12.11
CA MET A 19 -2.49 -12.97 12.14
C MET A 19 -2.18 -13.79 13.41
N GLU A 20 -2.89 -13.53 14.51
CA GLU A 20 -2.86 -14.39 15.71
C GLU A 20 -3.56 -15.73 15.47
N ASP A 21 -4.73 -15.70 14.81
CA ASP A 21 -5.58 -16.88 14.62
C ASP A 21 -5.06 -17.83 13.53
N ILE A 22 -4.32 -17.32 12.54
CA ILE A 22 -3.83 -18.12 11.40
C ILE A 22 -2.31 -18.32 11.50
N PRO A 23 -1.87 -19.57 11.72
CA PRO A 23 -0.44 -19.86 11.84
C PRO A 23 0.33 -19.60 10.53
N ALA A 24 1.64 -19.35 10.66
CA ALA A 24 2.50 -18.98 9.53
C ALA A 24 2.58 -20.05 8.44
N GLU A 25 2.49 -21.33 8.80
CA GLU A 25 2.48 -22.46 7.88
C GLU A 25 1.20 -22.57 7.04
N VAL A 26 0.14 -21.84 7.41
CA VAL A 26 -1.15 -21.84 6.70
C VAL A 26 -1.24 -20.69 5.72
N ALA A 27 -0.85 -19.47 6.16
CA ALA A 27 -0.88 -18.29 5.29
C ALA A 27 0.10 -17.22 5.76
N GLY A 28 0.73 -16.58 4.79
CA GLY A 28 1.47 -15.35 5.00
C GLY A 28 0.64 -14.09 4.71
N LEU A 29 1.30 -12.97 4.71
CA LEU A 29 0.70 -11.64 4.62
C LEU A 29 1.16 -10.94 3.35
N CYS A 30 0.21 -10.40 2.62
CA CYS A 30 0.43 -9.46 1.54
C CYS A 30 0.05 -8.06 2.03
N LEU A 31 1.01 -7.27 2.47
CA LEU A 31 0.75 -5.89 2.90
C LEU A 31 0.80 -4.93 1.71
N ASP A 32 -0.14 -4.00 1.70
CA ASP A 32 -0.23 -2.93 0.72
C ASP A 32 0.02 -1.58 1.40
N THR A 33 1.02 -0.85 0.92
CA THR A 33 1.43 0.43 1.51
C THR A 33 0.32 1.49 1.46
N GLY A 34 -0.47 1.50 0.39
CA GLY A 34 -1.59 2.44 0.25
C GLY A 34 -2.77 2.08 1.14
N HIS A 35 -3.16 0.79 1.22
CA HIS A 35 -4.25 0.38 2.10
C HIS A 35 -3.91 0.61 3.57
N LEU A 36 -2.68 0.29 4.00
CA LEU A 36 -2.23 0.62 5.35
C LEU A 36 -2.37 2.11 5.64
N ARG A 37 -1.84 2.96 4.76
CA ARG A 37 -1.93 4.42 4.96
C ARG A 37 -3.36 4.93 4.91
N TYR A 38 -4.19 4.42 3.98
CA TYR A 38 -5.60 4.79 3.86
C TYR A 38 -6.36 4.53 5.15
N SER A 39 -6.07 3.41 5.80
CA SER A 39 -6.66 2.99 7.08
C SER A 39 -5.86 3.50 8.31
N GLN A 40 -5.11 4.60 8.14
CA GLN A 40 -4.42 5.38 9.17
C GLN A 40 -3.27 4.61 9.87
N MET A 41 -2.73 3.61 9.25
CA MET A 41 -1.54 2.88 9.72
C MET A 41 -0.29 3.40 9.01
N ASP A 42 0.87 3.34 9.69
CA ASP A 42 2.16 3.67 9.07
C ASP A 42 2.73 2.45 8.33
N PRO A 43 2.94 2.51 7.00
CA PRO A 43 3.43 1.36 6.25
C PRO A 43 4.80 0.85 6.70
N VAL A 44 5.70 1.73 7.13
CA VAL A 44 7.04 1.34 7.60
C VAL A 44 6.94 0.54 8.90
N GLU A 45 6.12 1.00 9.84
CA GLU A 45 5.89 0.28 11.10
C GLU A 45 5.26 -1.09 10.86
N TRP A 46 4.26 -1.16 9.99
CA TRP A 46 3.51 -2.39 9.73
C TRP A 46 4.32 -3.42 8.93
N LEU A 47 5.09 -3.01 7.95
CA LEU A 47 6.02 -3.88 7.23
C LEU A 47 7.10 -4.44 8.18
N ARG A 48 7.61 -3.61 9.11
CA ARG A 48 8.57 -4.05 10.12
C ARG A 48 7.93 -5.03 11.12
N LYS A 49 6.73 -4.73 11.60
CA LYS A 49 6.02 -5.55 12.58
C LYS A 49 5.79 -6.98 12.10
N TYR A 50 5.48 -7.13 10.83
CA TYR A 50 5.14 -8.42 10.22
C TYR A 50 6.20 -8.95 9.25
N ALA A 51 7.46 -8.51 9.38
CA ALA A 51 8.54 -8.90 8.49
C ALA A 51 8.65 -10.43 8.27
N ASP A 52 8.51 -11.20 9.35
CA ASP A 52 8.58 -12.68 9.32
C ASP A 52 7.34 -13.36 8.73
N ARG A 53 6.29 -12.60 8.42
CA ARG A 53 5.03 -13.09 7.86
C ARG A 53 4.77 -12.55 6.45
N LEU A 54 5.68 -11.71 5.90
CA LEU A 54 5.53 -11.11 4.58
C LEU A 54 5.87 -12.11 3.47
N ASP A 55 4.85 -12.53 2.74
CA ASP A 55 5.01 -13.31 1.50
C ASP A 55 5.04 -12.42 0.28
N TYR A 56 4.33 -11.28 0.33
CA TYR A 56 4.14 -10.40 -0.79
C TYR A 56 3.92 -8.95 -0.35
N ILE A 57 4.24 -7.99 -1.20
CA ILE A 57 4.01 -6.57 -0.93
C ILE A 57 3.36 -5.92 -2.15
N HIS A 58 2.34 -5.11 -1.91
CA HIS A 58 1.82 -4.17 -2.89
C HIS A 58 2.27 -2.75 -2.58
N PHE A 59 2.76 -2.06 -3.59
CA PHE A 59 3.10 -0.66 -3.52
C PHE A 59 2.02 0.19 -4.14
N LYS A 60 1.53 1.13 -3.36
CA LYS A 60 0.46 2.06 -3.72
C LYS A 60 0.71 3.37 -3.00
N ASP A 61 0.47 4.50 -3.65
CA ASP A 61 0.68 5.82 -3.04
C ASP A 61 -0.63 6.62 -2.97
N ILE A 62 -0.71 7.50 -2.00
CA ILE A 62 -1.93 8.22 -1.62
C ILE A 62 -1.76 9.72 -1.92
N ASN A 63 -2.71 10.28 -2.67
CA ASN A 63 -2.84 11.72 -2.86
C ASN A 63 -3.34 12.38 -1.57
N GLU A 64 -2.46 13.06 -0.87
CA GLU A 64 -2.74 13.66 0.44
C GLU A 64 -3.96 14.59 0.43
N LYS A 65 -4.09 15.43 -0.59
CA LYS A 65 -5.21 16.37 -0.69
C LYS A 65 -6.55 15.66 -0.79
N VAL A 66 -6.64 14.67 -1.68
CA VAL A 66 -7.88 13.89 -1.88
C VAL A 66 -8.16 13.03 -0.65
N TYR A 67 -7.13 12.47 -0.03
CA TYR A 67 -7.27 11.69 1.19
C TYR A 67 -7.83 12.50 2.36
N ASN A 68 -7.34 13.73 2.54
CA ASN A 68 -7.87 14.64 3.56
C ASN A 68 -9.35 15.00 3.31
N GLU A 69 -9.76 15.17 2.04
CA GLU A 69 -11.16 15.35 1.67
C GLU A 69 -11.99 14.09 2.00
N VAL A 70 -11.47 12.91 1.64
CA VAL A 70 -12.11 11.61 1.94
C VAL A 70 -12.39 11.47 3.44
N LEU A 71 -11.41 11.79 4.29
CA LEU A 71 -11.58 11.71 5.74
C LEU A 71 -12.58 12.74 6.27
N SER A 72 -12.48 13.99 5.84
CA SER A 72 -13.32 15.08 6.35
C SER A 72 -14.78 14.97 5.94
N GLU A 73 -15.05 14.41 4.76
CA GLU A 73 -16.39 14.26 4.20
C GLU A 73 -16.96 12.85 4.35
N HIS A 74 -16.22 11.93 5.01
CA HIS A 74 -16.62 10.52 5.19
C HIS A 74 -16.93 9.80 3.87
N ILE A 75 -16.12 10.07 2.84
CA ILE A 75 -16.30 9.49 1.50
C ILE A 75 -15.92 8.00 1.52
N ARG A 76 -16.72 7.17 0.88
CA ARG A 76 -16.45 5.73 0.79
C ARG A 76 -15.21 5.44 -0.05
N PHE A 77 -14.51 4.34 0.25
CA PHE A 77 -13.25 3.97 -0.39
C PHE A 77 -13.29 4.05 -1.93
N PHE A 78 -14.21 3.34 -2.58
CA PHE A 78 -14.28 3.34 -4.04
C PHE A 78 -14.64 4.70 -4.66
N GLU A 79 -15.43 5.51 -3.97
CA GLU A 79 -15.71 6.88 -4.39
C GLU A 79 -14.45 7.75 -4.26
N GLY A 80 -13.67 7.58 -3.17
CA GLY A 80 -12.37 8.21 -3.00
C GLY A 80 -11.39 7.82 -4.12
N CYS A 81 -11.33 6.54 -4.50
CA CYS A 81 -10.54 6.09 -5.65
C CYS A 81 -10.98 6.77 -6.95
N GLY A 82 -12.28 6.94 -7.15
CA GLY A 82 -12.85 7.67 -8.30
C GLY A 82 -12.44 9.14 -8.33
N LYS A 83 -12.26 9.76 -7.16
CA LYS A 83 -11.75 11.13 -6.99
C LYS A 83 -10.22 11.23 -7.15
N GLY A 84 -9.50 10.11 -7.21
CA GLY A 84 -8.05 10.06 -7.36
C GLY A 84 -7.29 10.05 -6.03
N SER A 85 -7.82 9.40 -5.00
CA SER A 85 -7.12 9.18 -3.73
C SER A 85 -5.85 8.36 -3.90
N MET A 86 -5.83 7.45 -4.88
CA MET A 86 -4.62 6.71 -5.27
C MET A 86 -3.90 7.44 -6.40
N CYS A 87 -2.59 7.60 -6.29
CA CYS A 87 -1.77 8.33 -7.25
C CYS A 87 -0.48 7.56 -7.62
N PRO A 88 0.23 7.97 -8.67
CA PRO A 88 1.52 7.36 -9.00
C PRO A 88 2.51 7.44 -7.83
N ILE A 89 3.23 6.34 -7.59
CA ILE A 89 4.21 6.23 -6.52
C ILE A 89 5.27 7.35 -6.66
N GLY A 90 5.57 7.99 -5.54
CA GLY A 90 6.49 9.14 -5.47
C GLY A 90 5.82 10.49 -5.76
N THR A 91 4.50 10.50 -6.01
CA THR A 91 3.73 11.75 -6.13
C THR A 91 2.72 11.96 -5.00
N GLY A 92 2.65 11.02 -4.09
CA GLY A 92 1.77 11.03 -2.94
C GLY A 92 2.48 11.36 -1.62
N MET A 93 1.88 10.89 -0.53
CA MET A 93 2.30 11.22 0.82
C MET A 93 3.14 10.14 1.52
N LEU A 94 3.38 8.99 0.89
CA LEU A 94 4.12 7.91 1.50
C LEU A 94 5.63 8.13 1.41
N ASP A 95 6.35 7.80 2.48
CA ASP A 95 7.82 7.90 2.54
C ASP A 95 8.48 6.66 1.92
N TYR A 96 8.53 6.61 0.59
CA TYR A 96 9.16 5.52 -0.14
C TYR A 96 10.66 5.38 0.10
N PRO A 97 11.46 6.43 0.32
CA PRO A 97 12.83 6.31 0.81
C PRO A 97 12.93 5.52 2.11
N ALA A 98 12.06 5.76 3.11
CA ALA A 98 12.04 5.00 4.35
C ALA A 98 11.60 3.55 4.14
N ILE A 99 10.60 3.31 3.28
CA ILE A 99 10.17 1.97 2.89
C ILE A 99 11.31 1.21 2.20
N TYR A 100 12.03 1.85 1.26
CA TYR A 100 13.19 1.25 0.59
C TYR A 100 14.25 0.82 1.60
N LYS A 101 14.63 1.73 2.51
CA LYS A 101 15.62 1.45 3.56
C LYS A 101 15.19 0.29 4.45
N LEU A 102 13.93 0.27 4.90
CA LEU A 102 13.41 -0.83 5.69
C LEU A 102 13.56 -2.17 4.95
N LEU A 103 13.08 -2.24 3.71
CA LEU A 103 13.04 -3.48 2.95
C LEU A 103 14.44 -4.01 2.63
N THR A 104 15.39 -3.13 2.29
CA THR A 104 16.72 -3.53 1.83
C THR A 104 17.75 -3.66 2.95
N GLU A 105 17.70 -2.79 3.97
CA GLU A 105 18.75 -2.71 5.00
C GLU A 105 18.34 -3.36 6.33
N GLU A 106 17.04 -3.29 6.70
CA GLU A 106 16.59 -3.77 7.99
C GLU A 106 16.05 -5.20 7.93
N ILE A 107 15.10 -5.49 7.02
CA ILE A 107 14.45 -6.80 6.95
C ILE A 107 14.95 -7.68 5.82
N ASN A 108 15.78 -7.16 4.93
CA ASN A 108 16.35 -7.88 3.78
C ASN A 108 15.28 -8.63 2.96
N TYR A 109 14.18 -7.94 2.65
CA TYR A 109 13.08 -8.51 1.90
C TYR A 109 13.53 -8.90 0.48
N ASN A 110 13.27 -10.15 0.10
CA ASN A 110 13.73 -10.72 -1.16
C ASN A 110 12.58 -11.29 -2.01
N GLY A 111 11.35 -10.88 -1.70
CA GLY A 111 10.14 -11.28 -2.41
C GLY A 111 9.77 -10.33 -3.54
N TYR A 112 8.64 -10.61 -4.15
CA TYR A 112 8.09 -9.77 -5.21
C TYR A 112 7.32 -8.58 -4.64
N ILE A 113 7.35 -7.47 -5.39
CA ILE A 113 6.57 -6.27 -5.11
C ILE A 113 5.73 -5.95 -6.35
N THR A 114 4.43 -5.81 -6.15
CA THR A 114 3.52 -5.37 -7.21
C THR A 114 3.21 -3.90 -7.08
N ILE A 115 3.33 -3.15 -8.16
CA ILE A 115 2.84 -1.77 -8.23
C ILE A 115 1.35 -1.80 -8.55
N GLU A 116 0.55 -1.25 -7.67
CA GLU A 116 -0.89 -1.09 -7.87
C GLU A 116 -1.32 0.36 -7.83
N GLN A 117 -2.37 0.67 -8.59
CA GLN A 117 -2.99 1.99 -8.57
C GLN A 117 -4.48 1.85 -8.90
N GLU A 118 -5.30 1.89 -7.88
CA GLU A 118 -6.75 1.88 -8.03
C GLU A 118 -7.25 3.21 -8.60
N ARG A 119 -8.23 3.10 -9.46
CA ARG A 119 -8.87 4.27 -10.10
C ARG A 119 -10.25 3.91 -10.62
N ASP A 120 -11.00 4.92 -11.00
CA ASP A 120 -12.22 4.72 -11.78
C ASP A 120 -11.87 3.98 -13.09
N PRO A 121 -12.49 2.81 -13.36
CA PRO A 121 -12.20 2.02 -14.56
C PRO A 121 -12.52 2.76 -15.87
N ARG A 122 -13.29 3.83 -15.83
CA ARG A 122 -13.53 4.72 -16.99
C ARG A 122 -12.34 5.62 -17.30
N ASN A 123 -11.38 5.74 -16.36
CA ASN A 123 -10.22 6.63 -16.43
C ASN A 123 -8.93 5.90 -16.80
N VAL A 124 -8.96 5.10 -17.87
CA VAL A 124 -7.82 4.22 -18.25
C VAL A 124 -6.76 4.89 -19.13
N ALA A 125 -7.06 6.05 -19.72
CA ALA A 125 -6.19 6.69 -20.70
C ALA A 125 -4.77 7.02 -20.21
N THR A 126 -4.58 7.19 -18.91
CA THR A 126 -3.29 7.52 -18.31
C THR A 126 -2.61 6.34 -17.61
N SER A 127 -3.23 5.15 -17.56
CA SER A 127 -2.76 4.03 -16.75
C SER A 127 -1.32 3.64 -17.01
N LEU A 128 -0.94 3.40 -18.27
CA LEU A 128 0.44 3.03 -18.61
C LEU A 128 1.46 4.14 -18.28
N ARG A 129 1.09 5.40 -18.52
CA ARG A 129 1.94 6.55 -18.18
C ARG A 129 2.16 6.64 -16.67
N ASP A 130 1.13 6.41 -15.88
CA ASP A 130 1.17 6.57 -14.43
C ASP A 130 1.93 5.40 -13.78
N VAL A 131 1.73 4.17 -14.27
CA VAL A 131 2.55 3.03 -13.86
C VAL A 131 4.03 3.24 -14.23
N LYS A 132 4.32 3.76 -15.43
CA LYS A 132 5.69 4.07 -15.82
C LYS A 132 6.34 5.09 -14.88
N LYS A 133 5.63 6.14 -14.48
CA LYS A 133 6.15 7.11 -13.49
C LYS A 133 6.50 6.43 -12.16
N SER A 134 5.64 5.55 -11.67
CA SER A 134 5.88 4.77 -10.45
C SER A 134 7.14 3.91 -10.58
N VAL A 135 7.30 3.19 -11.69
CA VAL A 135 8.49 2.37 -11.97
C VAL A 135 9.75 3.23 -12.04
N ASP A 136 9.72 4.34 -12.79
CA ASP A 136 10.87 5.24 -12.96
C ASP A 136 11.32 5.82 -11.59
N TYR A 137 10.35 6.20 -10.74
CA TYR A 137 10.64 6.69 -9.39
C TYR A 137 11.25 5.59 -8.50
N LEU A 138 10.65 4.40 -8.45
CA LEU A 138 11.17 3.29 -7.65
C LEU A 138 12.58 2.89 -8.08
N LYS A 139 12.85 2.84 -9.39
CA LYS A 139 14.20 2.61 -9.90
C LYS A 139 15.19 3.70 -9.47
N SER A 140 14.76 4.94 -9.36
CA SER A 140 15.62 6.03 -8.88
C SER A 140 16.01 5.89 -7.41
N LEU A 141 15.23 5.12 -6.62
CA LEU A 141 15.53 4.77 -5.24
C LEU A 141 16.45 3.53 -5.12
N GLY A 142 16.57 2.74 -6.19
CA GLY A 142 17.38 1.53 -6.23
C GLY A 142 16.61 0.20 -6.28
N PHE A 143 15.28 0.22 -6.41
CA PHE A 143 14.52 -1.00 -6.71
C PHE A 143 14.82 -1.49 -8.14
N GLU A 144 14.99 -2.81 -8.30
CA GLU A 144 15.29 -3.48 -9.58
C GLU A 144 14.08 -4.23 -10.14
#